data_451b090a6b7aabb174bf56e214a8caf8
#
_entry.id   451b090a6b7aabb174bf56e214a8caf8
#
_cell.length_a   1.000
_cell.length_b   1.000
_cell.length_c   1.000
_cell.angle_alpha   90.00
_cell.angle_beta   90.00
_cell.angle_gamma   90.00
#
_symmetry.space_group_name_H-M   'P 1'
#
loop_
_entity.id
_entity.type
_entity.pdbx_description
1 polymer ?
#
loop_
_entity_poly.entity_id
_entity_poly.type
_entity_poly.pdbx_seq_one_letter_code
_entity_poly.pdbx_strand_id
1 'polypeptide(L)'
;MKAFVVDASVAAKWASPGVIEPLADRADRFLRAYVAGSLQILVPDLFWIEIGNFLWKAAKRGEITAILARRGLETMLDRGFPTVPSRAVLPEALKIAVDFGRTVYDSTYVALAVSTGTELITADERLVNALGSRFPVRWLGVF
;
A
#
# COMPACT_ATOMS: atom_id res chain seq x y z
N MET A 1 -11.50 16.90 -0.94
CA MET A 1 -10.66 16.01 -0.13
C MET A 1 -9.80 15.18 -1.06
N LYS A 2 -8.49 15.21 -0.88
CA LYS A 2 -7.57 14.50 -1.75
C LYS A 2 -7.57 13.00 -1.46
N ALA A 3 -7.59 12.19 -2.50
CA ALA A 3 -7.50 10.74 -2.41
C ALA A 3 -6.10 10.26 -2.80
N PHE A 4 -5.66 9.18 -2.17
CA PHE A 4 -4.38 8.54 -2.44
C PHE A 4 -4.56 7.03 -2.58
N VAL A 5 -3.74 6.42 -3.42
CA VAL A 5 -3.54 4.98 -3.39
C VAL A 5 -2.37 4.71 -2.45
N VAL A 6 -2.45 3.69 -1.62
CA VAL A 6 -1.33 3.22 -0.82
C VAL A 6 -1.04 1.77 -1.18
N ASP A 7 0.23 1.39 -1.17
CA ASP A 7 0.60 0.00 -1.35
C ASP A 7 0.81 -0.72 -0.01
N ALA A 8 1.07 -2.01 -0.10
CA ALA A 8 1.24 -2.84 1.08
C ALA A 8 2.47 -2.45 1.91
N SER A 9 3.48 -1.79 1.32
CA SER A 9 4.67 -1.35 2.06
C SER A 9 4.35 -0.28 3.11
N VAL A 10 3.37 0.58 2.83
CA VAL A 10 2.87 1.57 3.79
C VAL A 10 1.98 0.88 4.84
N ALA A 11 1.05 0.06 4.39
CA ALA A 11 0.09 -0.59 5.26
C ALA A 11 0.72 -1.60 6.22
N ALA A 12 1.83 -2.23 5.83
CA ALA A 12 2.61 -3.10 6.70
C ALA A 12 3.00 -2.41 8.01
N LYS A 13 3.26 -1.11 7.95
CA LYS A 13 3.62 -0.31 9.13
C LYS A 13 2.45 -0.09 10.08
N TRP A 14 1.22 -0.25 9.60
CA TRP A 14 0.01 -0.14 10.40
C TRP A 14 -0.44 -1.49 10.98
N ALA A 15 -0.14 -2.57 10.27
CA ALA A 15 -0.71 -3.89 10.54
C ALA A 15 0.08 -4.71 11.59
N SER A 16 1.31 -4.33 11.92
CA SER A 16 2.21 -5.09 12.81
C SER A 16 2.53 -4.34 14.08
N PRO A 17 1.66 -4.40 15.10
CA PRO A 17 1.96 -3.78 16.39
C PRO A 17 3.23 -4.40 16.99
N GLY A 18 4.16 -3.56 17.45
CA GLY A 18 5.40 -4.01 18.09
C GLY A 18 6.55 -4.34 17.15
N VAL A 19 6.35 -4.32 15.85
CA VAL A 19 7.45 -4.40 14.87
C VAL A 19 7.92 -2.98 14.57
N ILE A 20 9.23 -2.74 14.77
CA ILE A 20 9.83 -1.44 14.45
C ILE A 20 10.08 -1.40 12.94
N GLU A 21 9.41 -0.49 12.27
CA GLU A 21 9.52 -0.27 10.84
C GLU A 21 10.09 1.12 10.53
N PRO A 22 10.97 1.25 9.53
CA PRO A 22 11.38 2.58 9.05
C PRO A 22 10.16 3.39 8.61
N LEU A 23 10.17 4.69 8.88
CA LEU A 23 9.08 5.61 8.50
C LEU A 23 7.72 5.32 9.16
N ALA A 24 7.70 4.56 10.25
CA ALA A 24 6.46 4.22 10.95
C ALA A 24 5.71 5.48 11.43
N ASP A 25 6.43 6.50 11.89
CA ASP A 25 5.86 7.78 12.31
C ASP A 25 5.18 8.53 11.15
N ARG A 26 5.71 8.44 9.95
CA ARG A 26 5.11 9.05 8.76
C ARG A 26 3.89 8.27 8.30
N ALA A 27 3.95 6.95 8.33
CA ALA A 27 2.80 6.09 8.07
C ALA A 27 1.66 6.38 9.06
N ASP A 28 1.97 6.54 10.34
CA ASP A 28 0.99 6.87 11.37
C ASP A 28 0.34 8.22 11.13
N ARG A 29 1.11 9.23 10.77
CA ARG A 29 0.55 10.55 10.44
C ARG A 29 -0.41 10.48 9.26
N PHE A 30 -0.06 9.71 8.25
CA PHE A 30 -0.90 9.51 7.08
C PHE A 30 -2.24 8.83 7.47
N LEU A 31 -2.18 7.79 8.28
CA LEU A 31 -3.36 7.09 8.77
C LEU A 31 -4.23 8.00 9.64
N ARG A 32 -3.62 8.80 10.51
CA ARG A 32 -4.36 9.76 11.35
C ARG A 32 -5.09 10.80 10.50
N ALA A 33 -4.48 11.27 9.42
CA ALA A 33 -5.12 12.19 8.49
C ALA A 33 -6.35 11.54 7.82
N TYR A 34 -6.24 10.27 7.47
CA TYR A 34 -7.38 9.49 6.98
C TYR A 34 -8.50 9.39 8.02
N VAL A 35 -8.17 8.99 9.24
CA VAL A 35 -9.14 8.86 10.34
C VAL A 35 -9.81 10.19 10.65
N ALA A 36 -9.07 11.30 10.58
CA ALA A 36 -9.60 12.64 10.77
C ALA A 36 -10.44 13.16 9.60
N GLY A 37 -10.54 12.41 8.50
CA GLY A 37 -11.30 12.81 7.32
C GLY A 37 -10.60 13.85 6.45
N SER A 38 -9.29 14.08 6.63
CA SER A 38 -8.53 15.06 5.86
C SER A 38 -8.12 14.55 4.48
N LEU A 39 -8.11 13.24 4.29
CA LEU A 39 -7.80 12.58 3.02
C LEU A 39 -8.57 11.27 2.89
N GLN A 40 -8.59 10.73 1.68
CA GLN A 40 -9.15 9.42 1.39
C GLN A 40 -8.06 8.47 0.95
N ILE A 41 -8.28 7.17 1.20
CA ILE A 41 -7.41 6.09 0.75
C ILE A 41 -8.25 5.16 -0.11
N LEU A 42 -7.72 4.76 -1.27
CA LEU A 42 -8.30 3.69 -2.06
C LEU A 42 -7.21 2.68 -2.42
N VAL A 43 -7.61 1.43 -2.59
CA VAL A 43 -6.68 0.32 -2.79
C VAL A 43 -7.22 -0.66 -3.82
N PRO A 44 -6.36 -1.39 -4.55
CA PRO A 44 -6.81 -2.54 -5.31
C PRO A 44 -7.10 -3.72 -4.36
N ASP A 45 -7.87 -4.70 -4.79
CA ASP A 45 -8.12 -5.91 -3.98
C ASP A 45 -6.84 -6.69 -3.67
N LEU A 46 -5.82 -6.58 -4.52
CA LEU A 46 -4.47 -7.12 -4.28
C LEU A 46 -3.90 -6.66 -2.92
N PHE A 47 -4.20 -5.44 -2.50
CA PHE A 47 -3.73 -4.86 -1.25
C PHE A 47 -4.01 -5.77 -0.04
N TRP A 48 -5.22 -6.29 0.06
CA TRP A 48 -5.63 -7.14 1.19
C TRP A 48 -4.87 -8.46 1.22
N ILE A 49 -4.62 -9.04 0.05
CA ILE A 49 -3.84 -10.27 -0.09
C ILE A 49 -2.39 -10.02 0.32
N GLU A 50 -1.82 -8.92 -0.10
CA GLU A 50 -0.42 -8.57 0.25
C GLU A 50 -0.26 -8.30 1.74
N ILE A 51 -1.22 -7.66 2.39
CA ILE A 51 -1.22 -7.48 3.84
C ILE A 51 -1.28 -8.83 4.55
N GLY A 52 -2.15 -9.73 4.11
CA GLY A 52 -2.20 -11.10 4.64
C GLY A 52 -0.86 -11.82 4.51
N ASN A 53 -0.21 -11.70 3.35
CA ASN A 53 1.09 -12.31 3.12
C ASN A 53 2.19 -11.70 4.01
N PHE A 54 2.17 -10.39 4.19
CA PHE A 54 3.10 -9.70 5.11
C PHE A 54 2.95 -10.22 6.55
N LEU A 55 1.74 -10.33 7.04
CA LEU A 55 1.46 -10.84 8.38
C LEU A 55 1.86 -12.31 8.54
N TRP A 56 1.64 -13.12 7.50
CA TRP A 56 2.10 -14.50 7.49
C TRP A 56 3.61 -14.60 7.62
N LYS A 57 4.35 -13.80 6.87
CA LYS A 57 5.82 -13.77 6.96
C LYS A 57 6.30 -13.35 8.35
N ALA A 58 5.69 -12.33 8.94
CA ALA A 58 6.03 -11.86 10.28
C ALA A 58 5.80 -12.96 11.32
N ALA A 59 4.69 -13.68 11.24
CA ALA A 59 4.40 -14.81 12.13
C ALA A 59 5.39 -15.97 11.91
N LYS A 60 5.70 -16.29 10.66
CA LYS A 60 6.66 -17.34 10.31
C LYS A 60 8.05 -17.05 10.85
N ARG A 61 8.46 -15.78 10.87
CA ARG A 61 9.77 -15.36 11.41
C ARG A 61 9.78 -15.23 12.93
N GLY A 62 8.64 -15.45 13.60
CA GLY A 62 8.51 -15.28 15.03
C GLY A 62 8.48 -13.84 15.51
N GLU A 63 8.30 -12.87 14.62
CA GLU A 63 8.22 -11.45 14.96
C GLU A 63 6.91 -11.11 15.66
N ILE A 64 5.84 -11.82 15.31
CA ILE A 64 4.53 -11.74 15.95
C ILE A 64 3.93 -13.13 16.12
N THR A 65 2.95 -13.26 17.03
CA THR A 65 2.20 -14.51 17.19
C THR A 65 1.14 -14.66 16.08
N ALA A 66 0.67 -15.89 15.87
CA ALA A 66 -0.44 -16.15 14.95
C ALA A 66 -1.71 -15.38 15.33
N ILE A 67 -1.96 -15.21 16.63
CA ILE A 67 -3.09 -14.44 17.14
C ILE A 67 -2.97 -12.97 16.77
N LEU A 68 -1.78 -12.39 16.94
CA LEU A 68 -1.52 -11.00 16.57
C LEU A 68 -1.61 -10.78 15.05
N ALA A 69 -1.18 -11.76 14.26
CA ALA A 69 -1.32 -11.70 12.80
C ALA A 69 -2.80 -11.63 12.39
N ARG A 70 -3.64 -12.48 12.97
CA ARG A 70 -5.09 -12.46 12.71
C ARG A 70 -5.74 -11.15 13.14
N ARG A 71 -5.40 -10.66 14.33
CA ARG A 71 -5.92 -9.37 14.83
C ARG A 71 -5.49 -8.20 13.96
N GLY A 72 -4.23 -8.21 13.51
CA GLY A 72 -3.73 -7.19 12.59
C GLY A 72 -4.52 -7.15 11.28
N LEU A 73 -4.83 -8.32 10.71
CA LEU A 73 -5.64 -8.40 9.51
C LEU A 73 -7.07 -7.90 9.76
N GLU A 74 -7.71 -8.33 10.84
CA GLU A 74 -9.06 -7.88 11.20
C GLU A 74 -9.11 -6.35 11.36
N THR A 75 -8.14 -5.79 12.06
CA THR A 75 -8.04 -4.34 12.23
C THR A 75 -7.92 -3.62 10.89
N MET A 76 -7.11 -4.14 9.98
CA MET A 76 -6.95 -3.56 8.66
C MET A 76 -8.24 -3.66 7.84
N LEU A 77 -8.90 -4.81 7.85
CA LEU A 77 -10.17 -5.00 7.15
C LEU A 77 -11.26 -4.05 7.67
N ASP A 78 -11.28 -3.80 8.98
CA ASP A 78 -12.24 -2.89 9.61
C ASP A 78 -12.04 -1.42 9.22
N ARG A 79 -10.87 -1.05 8.67
CA ARG A 79 -10.65 0.28 8.10
C ARG A 79 -11.59 0.59 6.93
N GLY A 80 -11.99 -0.46 6.19
CA GLY A 80 -12.99 -0.31 5.15
C GLY A 80 -12.55 0.57 3.98
N PHE A 81 -11.27 0.59 3.61
CA PHE A 81 -10.81 1.38 2.47
C PHE A 81 -11.60 1.00 1.21
N PRO A 82 -12.10 1.97 0.43
CA PRO A 82 -12.68 1.70 -0.88
C PRO A 82 -11.74 0.84 -1.71
N THR A 83 -12.25 -0.25 -2.23
CA THR A 83 -11.46 -1.26 -2.93
C THR A 83 -11.88 -1.35 -4.40
N VAL A 84 -10.92 -1.21 -5.29
CA VAL A 84 -11.13 -1.32 -6.73
C VAL A 84 -10.66 -2.70 -7.18
N PRO A 85 -11.43 -3.43 -7.98
CA PRO A 85 -10.98 -4.71 -8.53
C PRO A 85 -9.69 -4.53 -9.33
N SER A 86 -8.64 -5.28 -9.00
CA SER A 86 -7.36 -5.25 -9.72
C SER A 86 -7.55 -5.58 -11.20
N ARG A 87 -8.51 -6.43 -11.52
CA ARG A 87 -8.89 -6.77 -12.88
C ARG A 87 -9.17 -5.54 -13.75
N ALA A 88 -9.75 -4.48 -13.16
CA ALA A 88 -10.11 -3.28 -13.91
C ALA A 88 -8.90 -2.50 -14.44
N VAL A 89 -7.74 -2.62 -13.77
CA VAL A 89 -6.50 -1.91 -14.13
C VAL A 89 -5.40 -2.85 -14.63
N LEU A 90 -5.69 -4.14 -14.73
CA LEU A 90 -4.68 -5.15 -15.07
C LEU A 90 -4.05 -4.97 -16.45
N PRO A 91 -4.77 -4.62 -17.53
CA PRO A 91 -4.13 -4.37 -18.82
C PRO A 91 -3.09 -3.25 -18.76
N GLU A 92 -3.38 -2.16 -18.11
CA GLU A 92 -2.45 -1.04 -17.94
C GLU A 92 -1.29 -1.43 -17.02
N ALA A 93 -1.56 -2.18 -15.96
CA ALA A 93 -0.54 -2.70 -15.06
C ALA A 93 0.47 -3.59 -15.80
N LEU A 94 -0.01 -4.47 -16.67
CA LEU A 94 0.87 -5.32 -17.48
C LEU A 94 1.75 -4.48 -18.42
N LYS A 95 1.19 -3.45 -19.03
CA LYS A 95 1.95 -2.54 -19.90
C LYS A 95 3.07 -1.84 -19.13
N ILE A 96 2.78 -1.31 -17.95
CA ILE A 96 3.78 -0.65 -17.08
C ILE A 96 4.87 -1.66 -16.69
N ALA A 97 4.49 -2.87 -16.32
CA ALA A 97 5.43 -3.92 -15.93
C ALA A 97 6.40 -4.26 -17.07
N VAL A 98 5.89 -4.43 -18.28
CA VAL A 98 6.70 -4.74 -19.47
C VAL A 98 7.61 -3.58 -19.84
N ASP A 99 7.08 -2.36 -19.86
CA ASP A 99 7.83 -1.18 -20.34
C ASP A 99 8.90 -0.73 -19.34
N PHE A 100 8.70 -0.92 -18.04
CA PHE A 100 9.58 -0.37 -17.00
C PHE A 100 10.25 -1.42 -16.10
N GLY A 101 10.00 -2.72 -16.33
CA GLY A 101 10.68 -3.78 -15.60
C GLY A 101 10.28 -3.90 -14.13
N ARG A 102 9.06 -3.46 -13.78
CA ARG A 102 8.49 -3.66 -12.44
C ARG A 102 7.52 -4.82 -12.45
N THR A 103 7.25 -5.42 -11.29
CA THR A 103 6.27 -6.50 -11.20
C THR A 103 4.88 -6.02 -11.59
N VAL A 104 4.00 -6.92 -12.00
CA VAL A 104 2.59 -6.62 -12.20
C VAL A 104 1.94 -6.20 -10.88
N TYR A 105 2.39 -6.74 -9.75
CA TYR A 105 1.91 -6.33 -8.42
C TYR A 105 2.15 -4.84 -8.16
N ASP A 106 3.40 -4.38 -8.26
CA ASP A 106 3.75 -2.96 -8.12
C ASP A 106 3.00 -2.10 -9.14
N SER A 107 2.97 -2.56 -10.37
CA SER A 107 2.35 -1.84 -11.49
C SER A 107 0.83 -1.71 -11.35
N THR A 108 0.18 -2.62 -10.62
CA THR A 108 -1.25 -2.54 -10.34
C THR A 108 -1.59 -1.32 -9.48
N TYR A 109 -0.79 -1.03 -8.47
CA TYR A 109 -0.96 0.18 -7.66
C TYR A 109 -0.75 1.45 -8.47
N VAL A 110 0.28 1.46 -9.31
CA VAL A 110 0.57 2.60 -10.18
C VAL A 110 -0.57 2.82 -11.18
N ALA A 111 -1.04 1.75 -11.82
CA ALA A 111 -2.14 1.81 -12.77
C ALA A 111 -3.44 2.34 -12.12
N LEU A 112 -3.70 1.94 -10.88
CA LEU A 112 -4.85 2.44 -10.14
C LEU A 112 -4.73 3.94 -9.88
N ALA A 113 -3.57 4.42 -9.45
CA ALA A 113 -3.35 5.84 -9.24
C ALA A 113 -3.54 6.65 -10.53
N VAL A 114 -3.01 6.16 -11.65
CA VAL A 114 -3.18 6.82 -12.95
C VAL A 114 -4.66 6.87 -13.35
N SER A 115 -5.37 5.74 -13.27
CA SER A 115 -6.76 5.65 -13.72
C SER A 115 -7.73 6.47 -12.87
N THR A 116 -7.39 6.73 -11.62
CA THR A 116 -8.23 7.49 -10.69
C THR A 116 -7.80 8.95 -10.54
N GLY A 117 -6.73 9.36 -11.21
CA GLY A 117 -6.20 10.72 -11.09
C GLY A 117 -5.67 11.03 -9.69
N THR A 118 -5.16 10.02 -9.00
CA THR A 118 -4.60 10.15 -7.64
C THR A 118 -3.09 9.94 -7.65
N GLU A 119 -2.48 9.99 -6.47
CA GLU A 119 -1.07 9.65 -6.29
C GLU A 119 -0.93 8.36 -5.50
N LEU A 120 0.04 7.51 -5.88
CA LEU A 120 0.45 6.36 -5.09
C LEU A 120 1.48 6.80 -4.04
N ILE A 121 1.22 6.47 -2.79
CA ILE A 121 2.17 6.63 -1.70
C ILE A 121 2.78 5.27 -1.41
N THR A 122 4.10 5.20 -1.44
CA THR A 122 4.85 3.96 -1.21
C THR A 122 6.03 4.20 -0.27
N ALA A 123 6.37 3.20 0.52
CA ALA A 123 7.59 3.18 1.33
C ALA A 123 8.78 2.55 0.57
N ASP A 124 8.56 2.08 -0.65
CA ASP A 124 9.60 1.47 -1.49
C ASP A 124 10.29 2.53 -2.36
N GLU A 125 11.49 2.96 -1.94
CA GLU A 125 12.28 3.94 -2.70
C GLU A 125 12.65 3.45 -4.10
N ARG A 126 12.83 2.15 -4.30
CA ARG A 126 13.17 1.58 -5.61
C ARG A 126 12.04 1.82 -6.60
N LEU A 127 10.81 1.69 -6.14
CA LEU A 127 9.63 1.96 -6.97
C LEU A 127 9.57 3.45 -7.37
N VAL A 128 9.82 4.35 -6.41
CA VAL A 128 9.87 5.79 -6.68
C VAL A 128 10.98 6.12 -7.68
N ASN A 129 12.16 5.57 -7.48
CA ASN A 129 13.30 5.81 -8.37
C ASN A 129 13.03 5.30 -9.80
N ALA A 130 12.34 4.17 -9.93
CA ALA A 130 12.04 3.59 -11.23
C ALA A 130 10.93 4.35 -11.97
N LEU A 131 9.90 4.81 -11.29
CA LEU A 131 8.66 5.29 -11.91
C LEU A 131 8.27 6.73 -11.55
N GLY A 132 8.84 7.31 -10.49
CA GLY A 132 8.39 8.60 -9.96
C GLY A 132 8.52 9.78 -10.90
N SER A 133 9.40 9.73 -11.92
CA SER A 133 9.53 10.78 -12.91
C SER A 133 8.49 10.74 -14.03
N ARG A 134 7.76 9.61 -14.17
CA ARG A 134 6.80 9.39 -15.26
C ARG A 134 5.38 9.12 -14.77
N PHE A 135 5.23 8.71 -13.52
CA PHE A 135 3.95 8.30 -12.93
C PHE A 135 3.74 9.01 -11.59
N PRO A 136 2.49 9.13 -11.13
CA PRO A 136 2.18 9.80 -9.86
C PRO A 136 2.54 8.90 -8.66
N VAL A 137 3.81 8.64 -8.46
CA VAL A 137 4.36 7.82 -7.37
C VAL A 137 5.18 8.71 -6.45
N ARG A 138 4.85 8.73 -5.17
CA ARG A 138 5.55 9.52 -4.15
C ARG A 138 6.03 8.65 -3.01
N TRP A 139 7.21 8.98 -2.53
CA TRP A 139 7.79 8.30 -1.38
C TRP A 139 7.16 8.77 -0.08
N LEU A 140 6.82 7.82 0.81
CA LEU A 140 6.28 8.11 2.13
C LEU A 140 7.21 9.04 2.94
N GLY A 141 8.50 8.98 2.71
CA GLY A 141 9.50 9.80 3.39
C GLY A 141 9.38 11.31 3.17
N VAL A 142 8.57 11.77 2.22
CA VAL A 142 8.34 13.21 1.98
C VAL A 142 7.06 13.74 2.62
N PHE A 143 6.35 12.92 3.39
CA PHE A 143 5.14 13.30 4.13
C PHE A 143 5.42 13.77 5.55
#